data_25390c0c23721bdd1d521006f33dd9eb
#
_entry.id   25390c0c23721bdd1d521006f33dd9eb
#
_cell.length_a   1.000
_cell.length_b   1.000
_cell.length_c   1.000
_cell.angle_alpha   90.00
_cell.angle_beta   90.00
_cell.angle_gamma   90.00
#
_symmetry.space_group_name_H-M   'P 1'
#
loop_
_entity.id
_entity.type
_entity.pdbx_description
1 polymer ?
#
loop_
_entity_poly.entity_id
_entity_poly.type
_entity_poly.pdbx_seq_one_letter_code
_entity_poly.pdbx_strand_id
1 'polypeptide(L)'
;MLVPTRIPTATPVFIPAQPEPIIPSPPDRDLQELGRRLVPGYTDLKTIVPSEPLIVGDDINFWVLRDTGNVIVNGTVSHISEHAYWVFETGFEPDPNDIEEVGNNFETDVWPAVTQVFGRPLTPGIDGDDRMVVYTAVLRSGVAGYFSAADSYPKEIRSHSNQREALYMSADRVNLTGREYLSVIAHELQHATHFANDNSEDSWINEGLSEIAAEIAGFDRSAASAFVRAPATSLTAWAQDISVSTANYGASHLFFAFLATHYGGNDLIAAIAQHQADGMDSVDLTLTERGFDVTANDVYADWLVANYLSTSEGAYSYKDKFVPPVRNVYKRAPDSITGSVKSYGANYVVTSSGSGKILVEFKGDQTTALLDSAPHSGDTCWWSNHGDSIDSTLTRNVDIRSIDSASLTFWVNYDIEEFWDYAYVMVSNDDGSTWDILDTERSNNSNPNGNGYGSGLTGKSLGWVQDSVDLSDYVGEQVLLRFEYITDDAVFSTGACLDDFEIPELEWVDDTSTTADWIADGFVRVEETIPTQYLVQVIHEKDVGDPVVYQVPINSNGAGNLTVKNIGDDDFVVFIISATNRQSTSPTNYTLNISP
;
A
#
# COMPACT_ATOMS: atom_id res chain seq x y z
N MET A 1 1.67 -19.28 28.38
CA MET A 1 0.69 -18.52 27.59
C MET A 1 -0.50 -19.40 27.33
N LEU A 2 -1.71 -18.98 27.72
CA LEU A 2 -2.93 -19.69 27.34
C LEU A 2 -3.20 -19.25 25.90
N VAL A 3 -3.11 -20.18 24.95
CA VAL A 3 -3.62 -19.97 23.59
C VAL A 3 -5.07 -19.55 23.75
N PRO A 4 -5.50 -18.39 23.24
CA PRO A 4 -6.90 -18.03 23.27
C PRO A 4 -7.67 -19.07 22.46
N THR A 5 -8.48 -19.87 23.14
CA THR A 5 -9.42 -20.74 22.47
C THR A 5 -10.31 -19.86 21.61
N ARG A 6 -10.31 -20.12 20.29
CA ARG A 6 -11.26 -19.50 19.34
C ARG A 6 -12.64 -19.51 20.01
N ILE A 7 -13.23 -18.34 20.23
CA ILE A 7 -14.64 -18.29 20.63
C ILE A 7 -15.39 -18.94 19.46
N PRO A 8 -16.18 -20.01 19.66
CA PRO A 8 -16.82 -20.67 18.55
C PRO A 8 -17.85 -19.71 17.94
N THR A 9 -17.41 -18.96 16.95
CA THR A 9 -18.30 -18.25 16.06
C THR A 9 -18.74 -19.23 14.99
N ALA A 10 -20.01 -19.22 14.66
CA ALA A 10 -20.55 -20.05 13.58
C ALA A 10 -20.20 -19.50 12.19
N THR A 11 -19.16 -18.67 12.08
CA THR A 11 -18.68 -18.20 10.80
C THR A 11 -17.96 -19.35 10.12
N PRO A 12 -18.45 -19.85 8.97
CA PRO A 12 -17.76 -20.89 8.22
C PRO A 12 -16.38 -20.38 7.79
N VAL A 13 -15.40 -21.26 7.78
CA VAL A 13 -14.10 -20.98 7.20
C VAL A 13 -14.29 -20.57 5.73
N PHE A 14 -13.70 -19.47 5.32
CA PHE A 14 -13.71 -19.01 3.93
C PHE A 14 -13.00 -20.06 3.06
N ILE A 15 -13.74 -20.68 2.13
CA ILE A 15 -13.17 -21.63 1.17
C ILE A 15 -13.40 -21.01 -0.23
N PRO A 16 -12.36 -20.49 -0.89
CA PRO A 16 -12.48 -19.98 -2.24
C PRO A 16 -12.90 -21.10 -3.20
N ALA A 17 -13.78 -20.81 -4.12
CA ALA A 17 -14.30 -21.76 -5.09
C ALA A 17 -13.26 -22.20 -6.13
N GLN A 18 -12.36 -21.29 -6.48
CA GLN A 18 -11.11 -21.53 -7.21
C GLN A 18 -10.01 -20.75 -6.50
N PRO A 19 -8.84 -21.32 -6.28
CA PRO A 19 -7.74 -20.56 -5.73
C PRO A 19 -7.34 -19.45 -6.73
N GLU A 20 -6.97 -18.31 -6.21
CA GLU A 20 -6.27 -17.28 -6.98
C GLU A 20 -4.95 -17.87 -7.50
N PRO A 21 -4.51 -17.53 -8.71
CA PRO A 21 -3.19 -17.93 -9.18
C PRO A 21 -2.12 -17.39 -8.22
N ILE A 22 -1.11 -18.21 -7.93
CA ILE A 22 0.02 -17.75 -7.14
C ILE A 22 0.90 -16.88 -8.06
N ILE A 23 0.84 -15.59 -7.85
CA ILE A 23 1.74 -14.62 -8.45
C ILE A 23 2.81 -14.31 -7.39
N PRO A 24 4.10 -14.59 -7.67
CA PRO A 24 5.16 -14.28 -6.73
C PRO A 24 5.21 -12.78 -6.42
N SER A 25 5.46 -12.42 -5.18
CA SER A 25 5.76 -11.02 -4.82
C SER A 25 7.01 -10.56 -5.56
N PRO A 26 7.03 -9.33 -6.08
CA PRO A 26 8.24 -8.77 -6.67
C PRO A 26 9.32 -8.56 -5.59
N PRO A 27 10.60 -8.45 -5.99
CA PRO A 27 11.67 -8.11 -5.05
C PRO A 27 11.49 -6.71 -4.47
N ASP A 28 11.88 -6.55 -3.21
CA ASP A 28 11.96 -5.26 -2.57
C ASP A 28 13.06 -4.39 -3.18
N ARG A 29 12.80 -3.11 -3.27
CA ARG A 29 13.73 -2.12 -3.78
C ARG A 29 14.89 -1.86 -2.81
N ASP A 30 16.11 -2.16 -3.22
CA ASP A 30 17.34 -1.75 -2.53
C ASP A 30 17.94 -0.49 -3.18
N LEU A 31 17.71 0.69 -2.57
CA LEU A 31 18.19 1.97 -3.10
C LEU A 31 19.72 2.08 -3.14
N GLN A 32 20.44 1.37 -2.27
CA GLN A 32 21.91 1.37 -2.28
C GLN A 32 22.44 0.52 -3.43
N GLU A 33 21.79 -0.60 -3.68
CA GLU A 33 22.11 -1.46 -4.83
C GLU A 33 21.78 -0.74 -6.14
N LEU A 34 20.61 -0.11 -6.25
CA LEU A 34 20.24 0.74 -7.38
C LEU A 34 21.26 1.86 -7.61
N GLY A 35 21.68 2.53 -6.53
CA GLY A 35 22.74 3.55 -6.60
C GLY A 35 24.05 3.01 -7.18
N ARG A 36 24.49 1.81 -6.76
CA ARG A 36 25.75 1.21 -7.24
C ARG A 36 25.72 0.91 -8.74
N ARG A 37 24.63 0.46 -9.29
CA ARG A 37 24.55 0.02 -10.69
C ARG A 37 23.98 1.06 -11.66
N LEU A 38 23.26 2.09 -11.16
CA LEU A 38 22.60 3.09 -12.00
C LEU A 38 23.19 4.51 -11.87
N VAL A 39 23.86 4.84 -10.76
CA VAL A 39 24.39 6.20 -10.54
C VAL A 39 25.89 6.23 -10.86
N PRO A 40 26.31 6.90 -11.94
CA PRO A 40 27.72 6.94 -12.34
C PRO A 40 28.64 7.47 -11.24
N GLY A 41 29.63 6.67 -10.85
CA GLY A 41 30.64 7.05 -9.86
C GLY A 41 30.17 6.94 -8.40
N TYR A 42 28.94 6.49 -8.14
CA TYR A 42 28.52 6.13 -6.80
C TYR A 42 29.30 4.90 -6.35
N THR A 43 30.02 5.04 -5.25
CA THR A 43 30.68 3.93 -4.56
C THR A 43 30.00 3.79 -3.21
N ASP A 44 29.70 2.55 -2.84
CA ASP A 44 29.04 2.20 -1.59
C ASP A 44 29.74 2.87 -0.39
N LEU A 45 29.39 4.09 -0.15
CA LEU A 45 29.77 4.79 1.05
C LEU A 45 28.71 4.47 2.10
N LYS A 46 29.02 3.53 2.98
CA LYS A 46 28.52 3.55 4.36
C LYS A 46 29.02 4.85 5.02
N THR A 47 28.81 5.96 4.38
CA THR A 47 29.22 7.26 4.87
C THR A 47 28.05 7.82 5.61
N ILE A 48 28.04 7.53 6.92
CA ILE A 48 27.55 8.54 7.85
C ILE A 48 28.20 9.84 7.36
N VAL A 49 27.40 10.80 6.91
CA VAL A 49 27.84 12.17 6.66
C VAL A 49 27.82 12.86 8.03
N PRO A 50 28.91 12.84 8.83
CA PRO A 50 28.83 13.35 10.17
C PRO A 50 28.49 14.83 10.10
N SER A 51 27.38 15.19 10.73
CA SER A 51 27.03 16.60 10.92
C SER A 51 27.32 16.99 12.37
N GLU A 52 27.70 18.25 12.55
CA GLU A 52 27.79 18.79 13.91
C GLU A 52 26.39 18.82 14.54
N PRO A 53 26.26 18.47 15.83
CA PRO A 53 24.99 18.59 16.53
C PRO A 53 24.45 20.01 16.47
N LEU A 54 23.15 20.15 16.19
CA LEU A 54 22.50 21.45 16.12
C LEU A 54 22.37 22.09 17.50
N ILE A 55 22.43 23.43 17.54
CA ILE A 55 22.16 24.21 18.75
C ILE A 55 20.97 25.15 18.52
N VAL A 56 20.32 25.58 19.60
CA VAL A 56 19.23 26.55 19.53
C VAL A 56 19.73 27.85 18.87
N GLY A 57 19.03 28.30 17.85
CA GLY A 57 19.37 29.46 17.05
C GLY A 57 20.06 29.14 15.73
N ASP A 58 20.43 27.89 15.49
CA ASP A 58 20.97 27.49 14.18
C ASP A 58 19.90 27.56 13.10
N ASP A 59 20.30 28.06 11.93
CA ASP A 59 19.48 28.05 10.71
C ASP A 59 19.83 26.85 9.85
N ILE A 60 18.83 26.09 9.43
CA ILE A 60 18.97 24.94 8.53
C ILE A 60 18.09 25.09 7.29
N ASN A 61 18.55 24.53 6.18
CA ASN A 61 17.83 24.50 4.92
C ASN A 61 17.42 23.08 4.58
N PHE A 62 16.11 22.83 4.52
CA PHE A 62 15.56 21.53 4.19
C PHE A 62 14.73 21.57 2.92
N TRP A 63 14.79 20.50 2.13
CA TRP A 63 13.79 20.23 1.12
C TRP A 63 12.46 19.91 1.79
N VAL A 64 11.41 20.59 1.36
CA VAL A 64 10.05 20.44 1.89
C VAL A 64 9.08 20.31 0.71
N LEU A 65 8.16 19.35 0.79
CA LEU A 65 7.14 19.13 -0.23
C LEU A 65 6.01 20.16 -0.09
N ARG A 66 5.82 20.98 -1.14
CA ARG A 66 4.75 21.99 -1.26
C ARG A 66 3.90 21.75 -2.49
N ASP A 67 2.85 22.54 -2.68
CA ASP A 67 2.01 22.48 -3.89
C ASP A 67 2.80 22.71 -5.21
N THR A 68 3.93 23.38 -5.13
CA THR A 68 4.83 23.62 -6.27
C THR A 68 5.92 22.56 -6.45
N GLY A 69 5.86 21.45 -5.70
CA GLY A 69 6.89 20.41 -5.63
C GLY A 69 7.87 20.62 -4.48
N ASN A 70 9.00 19.89 -4.53
CA ASN A 70 10.06 20.02 -3.53
C ASN A 70 10.78 21.36 -3.63
N VAL A 71 10.84 22.11 -2.53
CA VAL A 71 11.51 23.42 -2.44
C VAL A 71 12.40 23.49 -1.21
N ILE A 72 13.49 24.25 -1.28
CA ILE A 72 14.35 24.51 -0.13
C ILE A 72 13.69 25.56 0.75
N VAL A 73 13.51 25.22 2.03
CA VAL A 73 12.91 26.07 3.07
C VAL A 73 13.93 26.28 4.17
N ASN A 74 14.12 27.53 4.60
CA ASN A 74 14.95 27.86 5.74
C ASN A 74 14.12 27.78 7.03
N GLY A 75 14.66 27.16 8.06
CA GLY A 75 14.08 27.06 9.40
C GLY A 75 15.12 27.27 10.48
N THR A 76 14.68 27.70 11.65
CA THR A 76 15.53 27.96 12.82
C THR A 76 15.25 26.95 13.92
N VAL A 77 16.30 26.37 14.51
CA VAL A 77 16.21 25.49 15.67
C VAL A 77 15.76 26.31 16.88
N SER A 78 14.54 26.07 17.35
CA SER A 78 13.93 26.84 18.45
C SER A 78 13.99 26.14 19.80
N HIS A 79 14.07 24.79 19.81
CA HIS A 79 14.16 23.99 21.02
C HIS A 79 14.88 22.66 20.75
N ILE A 80 15.45 22.05 21.78
CA ILE A 80 16.09 20.72 21.72
C ILE A 80 15.57 19.91 22.90
N SER A 81 14.96 18.77 22.59
CA SER A 81 14.57 17.76 23.57
C SER A 81 15.54 16.56 23.56
N GLU A 82 15.26 15.51 24.30
CA GLU A 82 16.15 14.34 24.38
C GLU A 82 16.33 13.66 23.03
N HIS A 83 15.23 13.48 22.25
CA HIS A 83 15.22 12.74 21.00
C HIS A 83 14.93 13.60 19.76
N ALA A 84 14.71 14.92 19.89
CA ALA A 84 14.36 15.76 18.75
C ALA A 84 14.94 17.18 18.80
N TYR A 85 15.21 17.70 17.58
CA TYR A 85 15.41 19.12 17.28
C TYR A 85 14.08 19.69 16.78
N TRP A 86 13.60 20.75 17.41
CA TRP A 86 12.35 21.43 17.04
C TRP A 86 12.67 22.62 16.17
N VAL A 87 12.34 22.53 14.88
CA VAL A 87 12.69 23.51 13.85
C VAL A 87 11.42 24.10 13.28
N PHE A 88 11.41 25.42 13.14
CA PHE A 88 10.28 26.15 12.55
C PHE A 88 10.75 26.96 11.36
N GLU A 89 9.95 26.95 10.29
CA GLU A 89 10.17 27.75 9.09
C GLU A 89 10.36 29.24 9.48
N THR A 90 11.35 29.89 8.86
CA THR A 90 11.64 31.31 9.09
C THR A 90 10.42 32.18 8.87
N GLY A 91 10.07 32.97 9.86
CA GLY A 91 8.86 33.82 9.87
C GLY A 91 7.67 33.21 10.60
N PHE A 92 7.77 31.94 10.99
CA PHE A 92 6.83 31.33 11.93
C PHE A 92 7.46 31.34 13.31
N GLU A 93 6.92 32.14 14.22
CA GLU A 93 7.48 32.36 15.58
C GLU A 93 6.44 31.91 16.63
N PRO A 94 6.37 30.61 16.97
CA PRO A 94 5.46 30.11 18.01
C PRO A 94 5.92 30.56 19.40
N ASP A 95 4.99 30.53 20.37
CA ASP A 95 5.32 30.84 21.76
C ASP A 95 6.40 29.83 22.28
N PRO A 96 7.51 30.30 22.84
CA PRO A 96 8.54 29.40 23.40
C PRO A 96 8.02 28.42 24.47
N ASN A 97 6.99 28.79 25.23
CA ASN A 97 6.40 27.89 26.22
C ASN A 97 5.61 26.76 25.52
N ASP A 98 4.92 27.04 24.40
CA ASP A 98 4.22 26.02 23.63
C ASP A 98 5.21 25.04 23.00
N ILE A 99 6.40 25.53 22.54
CA ILE A 99 7.46 24.68 21.99
C ILE A 99 8.02 23.75 23.08
N GLU A 100 8.31 24.30 24.28
CA GLU A 100 8.78 23.49 25.42
C GLU A 100 7.74 22.46 25.85
N GLU A 101 6.45 22.84 25.90
CA GLU A 101 5.35 21.94 26.25
C GLU A 101 5.22 20.80 25.23
N VAL A 102 5.21 21.08 23.94
CA VAL A 102 5.10 20.03 22.90
C VAL A 102 6.33 19.11 22.93
N GLY A 103 7.53 19.65 23.11
CA GLY A 103 8.75 18.88 23.29
C GLY A 103 8.65 17.92 24.48
N ASN A 104 8.16 18.40 25.62
CA ASN A 104 7.95 17.57 26.81
C ASN A 104 6.90 16.47 26.57
N ASN A 105 5.76 16.81 25.93
CA ASN A 105 4.72 15.83 25.62
C ASN A 105 5.22 14.77 24.61
N PHE A 106 6.06 15.16 23.65
CA PHE A 106 6.72 14.21 22.76
C PHE A 106 7.56 13.20 23.54
N GLU A 107 8.41 13.66 24.47
CA GLU A 107 9.31 12.80 25.24
C GLU A 107 8.57 11.93 26.26
N THR A 108 7.46 12.40 26.85
CA THR A 108 6.76 11.68 27.92
C THR A 108 5.66 10.77 27.43
N ASP A 109 4.97 11.15 26.35
CA ASP A 109 3.76 10.48 25.89
C ASP A 109 3.95 9.82 24.52
N VAL A 110 4.49 10.53 23.51
CA VAL A 110 4.57 10.03 22.14
C VAL A 110 5.73 9.06 21.94
N TRP A 111 6.95 9.51 22.18
CA TRP A 111 8.16 8.72 21.94
C TRP A 111 8.14 7.35 22.65
N PRO A 112 7.90 7.26 23.97
CA PRO A 112 7.90 5.96 24.65
C PRO A 112 6.73 5.07 24.20
N ALA A 113 5.55 5.63 23.93
CA ALA A 113 4.39 4.85 23.52
C ALA A 113 4.59 4.20 22.14
N VAL A 114 5.08 4.96 21.16
CA VAL A 114 5.33 4.48 19.81
C VAL A 114 6.53 3.51 19.80
N THR A 115 7.67 3.93 20.36
CA THR A 115 8.90 3.11 20.28
C THR A 115 8.84 1.83 21.10
N GLN A 116 8.01 1.76 22.14
CA GLN A 116 7.79 0.51 22.88
C GLN A 116 7.12 -0.56 22.05
N VAL A 117 6.25 -0.19 21.12
CA VAL A 117 5.48 -1.12 20.28
C VAL A 117 6.18 -1.36 18.94
N PHE A 118 6.59 -0.29 18.26
CA PHE A 118 7.07 -0.36 16.87
C PHE A 118 8.60 -0.38 16.73
N GLY A 119 9.35 -0.26 17.84
CA GLY A 119 10.81 -0.14 17.79
C GLY A 119 11.24 1.32 17.63
N ARG A 120 12.54 1.53 17.33
CA ARG A 120 13.10 2.86 17.19
C ARG A 120 13.28 3.23 15.73
N PRO A 121 13.16 4.52 15.37
CA PRO A 121 13.59 4.99 14.05
C PRO A 121 15.11 4.78 13.88
N LEU A 122 15.61 5.01 12.67
CA LEU A 122 17.06 4.96 12.42
C LEU A 122 17.77 6.08 13.21
N THR A 123 18.25 5.74 14.40
CA THR A 123 19.02 6.65 15.27
C THR A 123 20.21 5.88 15.87
N PRO A 124 21.47 6.34 15.66
CA PRO A 124 21.82 7.50 14.82
C PRO A 124 21.47 7.29 13.36
N GLY A 125 20.96 8.34 12.71
CA GLY A 125 20.65 8.38 11.28
C GLY A 125 21.90 8.49 10.38
N ILE A 126 21.69 8.83 9.11
CA ILE A 126 22.77 9.01 8.12
C ILE A 126 23.76 10.12 8.53
N ASP A 127 23.33 11.10 9.31
CA ASP A 127 24.16 12.19 9.84
C ASP A 127 24.94 11.84 11.12
N GLY A 128 24.69 10.68 11.69
CA GLY A 128 25.34 10.21 12.93
C GLY A 128 24.81 10.87 14.20
N ASP A 129 23.71 11.62 14.14
CA ASP A 129 23.04 12.22 15.32
C ASP A 129 21.95 11.26 15.84
N ASP A 130 21.80 11.17 17.15
CA ASP A 130 20.77 10.36 17.81
C ASP A 130 19.41 11.06 17.87
N ARG A 131 19.32 12.31 17.44
CA ARG A 131 18.10 13.11 17.41
C ARG A 131 17.56 13.25 16.00
N MET A 132 16.26 13.08 15.86
CA MET A 132 15.58 13.45 14.63
C MET A 132 15.19 14.94 14.63
N VAL A 133 14.79 15.44 13.47
CA VAL A 133 14.29 16.80 13.31
C VAL A 133 12.76 16.77 13.22
N VAL A 134 12.07 17.53 14.06
CA VAL A 134 10.65 17.85 13.88
C VAL A 134 10.58 19.23 13.20
N TYR A 135 10.35 19.23 11.89
CA TYR A 135 10.38 20.42 11.04
C TYR A 135 8.96 20.93 10.75
N THR A 136 8.59 22.06 11.33
CA THR A 136 7.27 22.68 11.10
C THR A 136 7.36 23.75 10.02
N ALA A 137 6.66 23.52 8.90
CA ALA A 137 6.66 24.41 7.74
C ALA A 137 5.31 24.41 7.01
N VAL A 138 5.12 25.34 6.07
CA VAL A 138 4.00 25.26 5.14
C VAL A 138 4.25 24.07 4.21
N LEU A 139 3.37 23.08 4.28
CA LEU A 139 3.42 21.86 3.47
C LEU A 139 2.48 21.92 2.27
N ARG A 140 2.46 20.86 1.47
CA ARG A 140 1.48 20.65 0.40
C ARG A 140 0.07 20.69 0.99
N SER A 141 -0.85 21.33 0.26
CA SER A 141 -2.25 21.46 0.69
C SER A 141 -2.91 20.13 0.99
N GLY A 142 -3.54 20.02 2.15
CA GLY A 142 -4.19 18.79 2.61
C GLY A 142 -3.31 17.87 3.45
N VAL A 143 -1.99 17.99 3.39
CA VAL A 143 -1.03 17.21 4.18
C VAL A 143 -0.92 17.79 5.59
N ALA A 144 -1.09 16.97 6.61
CA ALA A 144 -0.97 17.36 8.02
C ALA A 144 0.47 17.20 8.54
N GLY A 145 1.16 16.17 8.09
CA GLY A 145 2.55 15.85 8.30
C GLY A 145 3.01 14.81 7.28
N TYR A 146 4.29 14.51 7.26
CA TYR A 146 4.85 13.36 6.56
C TYR A 146 6.22 12.99 7.11
N PHE A 147 6.58 11.72 7.01
CA PHE A 147 7.94 11.21 7.08
C PHE A 147 8.49 11.06 5.66
N SER A 148 9.79 11.23 5.46
CA SER A 148 10.44 11.02 4.16
C SER A 148 11.58 10.02 4.26
N ALA A 149 11.37 8.82 3.76
CA ALA A 149 12.41 7.79 3.67
C ALA A 149 13.65 8.27 2.86
N ALA A 150 13.46 9.20 1.92
CA ALA A 150 14.54 9.80 1.13
C ALA A 150 15.63 10.45 1.99
N ASP A 151 15.27 10.96 3.17
CA ASP A 151 16.19 11.66 4.07
C ASP A 151 17.22 10.75 4.72
N SER A 152 16.97 9.44 4.75
CA SER A 152 17.89 8.40 5.25
C SER A 152 18.94 7.98 4.21
N TYR A 153 18.93 8.57 3.01
CA TYR A 153 19.87 8.22 1.93
C TYR A 153 20.78 9.39 1.53
N PRO A 154 21.96 9.10 0.93
CA PRO A 154 22.84 10.12 0.37
C PRO A 154 22.15 10.88 -0.77
N LYS A 155 22.53 12.17 -0.95
CA LYS A 155 22.01 13.04 -2.04
C LYS A 155 22.31 12.52 -3.44
N GLU A 156 23.32 11.70 -3.58
CA GLU A 156 23.68 11.02 -4.82
C GLU A 156 22.62 10.01 -5.25
N ILE A 157 21.92 9.38 -4.28
CA ILE A 157 20.83 8.43 -4.53
C ILE A 157 19.47 9.14 -4.56
N ARG A 158 19.26 10.05 -3.60
CA ARG A 158 18.03 10.85 -3.46
C ARG A 158 18.36 12.34 -3.45
N SER A 159 18.20 13.00 -4.58
CA SER A 159 18.65 14.38 -4.78
C SER A 159 17.98 15.39 -3.82
N HIS A 160 16.79 15.09 -3.32
CA HIS A 160 16.06 15.90 -2.35
C HIS A 160 16.25 15.43 -0.90
N SER A 161 17.16 14.51 -0.64
CA SER A 161 17.48 14.09 0.73
C SER A 161 18.00 15.26 1.56
N ASN A 162 17.52 15.36 2.79
CA ASN A 162 18.06 16.29 3.77
C ASN A 162 19.21 15.66 4.59
N GLN A 163 19.43 14.35 4.42
CA GLN A 163 20.45 13.55 5.10
C GLN A 163 20.35 13.69 6.63
N ARG A 164 19.12 13.70 7.14
CA ARG A 164 18.76 13.70 8.56
C ARG A 164 17.39 13.10 8.74
N GLU A 165 17.23 12.22 9.72
CA GLU A 165 15.92 11.70 10.09
C GLU A 165 14.98 12.85 10.48
N ALA A 166 13.87 13.00 9.78
CA ALA A 166 12.97 14.13 10.00
C ALA A 166 11.48 13.76 9.92
N LEU A 167 10.69 14.42 10.74
CA LEU A 167 9.23 14.46 10.67
C LEU A 167 8.81 15.87 10.25
N TYR A 168 8.01 15.97 9.19
CA TYR A 168 7.54 17.25 8.67
C TYR A 168 6.12 17.53 9.14
N MET A 169 5.91 18.71 9.72
CA MET A 169 4.64 19.10 10.32
C MET A 169 4.07 20.34 9.62
N SER A 170 2.76 20.33 9.34
CA SER A 170 2.11 21.46 8.67
C SER A 170 1.94 22.65 9.60
N ALA A 171 2.53 23.80 9.23
CA ALA A 171 2.35 25.07 9.92
C ALA A 171 0.91 25.64 9.82
N ASP A 172 0.15 25.25 8.80
CA ASP A 172 -1.22 25.73 8.58
C ASP A 172 -2.24 25.17 9.60
N ARG A 173 -1.86 24.11 10.32
CA ARG A 173 -2.72 23.40 11.29
C ARG A 173 -2.24 23.53 12.73
N VAL A 174 -1.40 24.53 13.03
CA VAL A 174 -0.66 24.56 14.28
C VAL A 174 -1.46 25.14 15.45
N ASN A 175 -1.91 24.23 16.31
CA ASN A 175 -1.91 24.43 17.74
C ASN A 175 -0.89 23.44 18.32
N LEU A 176 0.34 23.87 18.62
CA LEU A 176 1.45 22.99 19.02
C LEU A 176 1.11 22.12 20.23
N THR A 177 0.37 22.65 21.21
CA THR A 177 -0.06 21.94 22.41
C THR A 177 -1.38 21.18 22.20
N GLY A 178 -1.94 21.26 20.98
CA GLY A 178 -3.18 20.59 20.61
C GLY A 178 -2.99 19.10 20.38
N ARG A 179 -4.01 18.31 20.76
CA ARG A 179 -4.03 16.85 20.53
C ARG A 179 -3.82 16.47 19.06
N GLU A 180 -4.28 17.29 18.12
CA GLU A 180 -4.12 17.02 16.68
C GLU A 180 -2.66 17.03 16.26
N TYR A 181 -1.86 17.99 16.73
CA TYR A 181 -0.43 18.07 16.40
C TYR A 181 0.35 16.86 16.94
N LEU A 182 0.09 16.49 18.21
CA LEU A 182 0.70 15.32 18.84
C LEU A 182 0.25 13.99 18.19
N SER A 183 -1.00 13.92 17.71
CA SER A 183 -1.50 12.78 16.94
C SER A 183 -0.74 12.62 15.62
N VAL A 184 -0.50 13.71 14.89
CA VAL A 184 0.26 13.67 13.64
C VAL A 184 1.72 13.29 13.92
N ILE A 185 2.36 13.84 14.96
CA ILE A 185 3.75 13.43 15.32
C ILE A 185 3.82 11.94 15.64
N ALA A 186 2.84 11.39 16.37
CA ALA A 186 2.83 9.96 16.70
C ALA A 186 2.65 9.09 15.44
N HIS A 187 1.84 9.54 14.50
CA HIS A 187 1.64 8.93 13.20
C HIS A 187 2.93 8.93 12.38
N GLU A 188 3.56 10.09 12.19
CA GLU A 188 4.79 10.21 11.41
C GLU A 188 5.99 9.51 12.07
N LEU A 189 6.04 9.49 13.41
CA LEU A 189 7.05 8.73 14.13
C LEU A 189 6.91 7.21 13.89
N GLN A 190 5.68 6.72 13.74
CA GLN A 190 5.47 5.30 13.42
C GLN A 190 6.02 5.00 12.01
N HIS A 191 5.80 5.84 11.01
CA HIS A 191 6.41 5.67 9.69
C HIS A 191 7.93 5.58 9.79
N ALA A 192 8.56 6.45 10.57
CA ALA A 192 10.01 6.41 10.78
C ALA A 192 10.48 5.12 11.47
N THR A 193 9.71 4.59 12.43
CA THR A 193 10.03 3.31 13.08
C THR A 193 9.76 2.11 12.18
N HIS A 194 8.71 2.16 11.36
CA HIS A 194 8.38 1.12 10.39
C HIS A 194 9.48 1.00 9.34
N PHE A 195 9.84 2.11 8.72
CA PHE A 195 10.94 2.18 7.75
C PHE A 195 12.26 1.61 8.28
N ALA A 196 12.53 1.75 9.57
CA ALA A 196 13.73 1.18 10.20
C ALA A 196 13.69 -0.35 10.35
N ASN A 197 12.52 -0.97 10.34
CA ASN A 197 12.32 -2.41 10.52
C ASN A 197 11.98 -3.10 9.20
N ASP A 198 11.12 -2.47 8.41
CA ASP A 198 10.62 -2.91 7.14
C ASP A 198 10.33 -1.68 6.28
N ASN A 199 10.98 -1.58 5.13
CA ASN A 199 10.90 -0.41 4.26
C ASN A 199 10.13 -0.68 2.94
N SER A 200 9.46 -1.83 2.86
CA SER A 200 8.74 -2.29 1.66
C SER A 200 7.24 -2.48 1.88
N GLU A 201 6.76 -2.39 3.12
CA GLU A 201 5.37 -2.71 3.47
C GLU A 201 4.32 -1.88 2.70
N ASP A 202 3.24 -2.53 2.31
CA ASP A 202 2.09 -1.90 1.61
C ASP A 202 1.54 -0.69 2.36
N SER A 203 1.21 0.38 1.63
CA SER A 203 0.68 1.65 2.17
C SER A 203 -0.49 1.46 3.14
N TRP A 204 -1.41 0.53 2.87
CA TRP A 204 -2.59 0.35 3.72
C TRP A 204 -2.26 -0.21 5.11
N ILE A 205 -1.20 -1.03 5.23
CA ILE A 205 -0.68 -1.50 6.53
C ILE A 205 0.07 -0.37 7.21
N ASN A 206 1.01 0.24 6.49
CA ASN A 206 1.84 1.31 7.01
C ASN A 206 0.99 2.43 7.60
N GLU A 207 0.00 2.94 6.87
CA GLU A 207 -0.92 3.97 7.32
C GLU A 207 -1.85 3.51 8.45
N GLY A 208 -2.33 2.26 8.38
CA GLY A 208 -3.17 1.69 9.43
C GLY A 208 -2.44 1.55 10.77
N LEU A 209 -1.18 1.14 10.74
CA LEU A 209 -0.33 1.05 11.92
C LEU A 209 0.04 2.43 12.49
N SER A 210 0.16 3.44 11.63
CA SER A 210 0.40 4.83 12.05
C SER A 210 -0.82 5.43 12.77
N GLU A 211 -2.04 5.14 12.32
CA GLU A 211 -3.26 5.50 13.05
C GLU A 211 -3.35 4.77 14.41
N ILE A 212 -2.94 3.50 14.48
CA ILE A 212 -2.85 2.75 15.75
C ILE A 212 -1.78 3.35 16.67
N ALA A 213 -0.66 3.82 16.15
CA ALA A 213 0.38 4.47 16.95
C ALA A 213 -0.13 5.77 17.60
N ALA A 214 -0.86 6.59 16.85
CA ALA A 214 -1.50 7.79 17.40
C ALA A 214 -2.51 7.44 18.51
N GLU A 215 -3.25 6.33 18.34
CA GLU A 215 -4.17 5.84 19.37
C GLU A 215 -3.42 5.34 20.62
N ILE A 216 -2.36 4.55 20.47
CA ILE A 216 -1.53 4.04 21.58
C ILE A 216 -0.91 5.19 22.36
N ALA A 217 -0.46 6.24 21.69
CA ALA A 217 0.04 7.46 22.31
C ALA A 217 -1.06 8.30 22.99
N GLY A 218 -2.34 7.93 22.85
CA GLY A 218 -3.46 8.61 23.47
C GLY A 218 -3.99 9.83 22.70
N PHE A 219 -3.60 9.99 21.43
CA PHE A 219 -3.92 11.17 20.60
C PHE A 219 -4.79 10.84 19.37
N ASP A 220 -5.50 9.73 19.38
CA ASP A 220 -6.37 9.26 18.29
C ASP A 220 -7.24 10.37 17.69
N ARG A 221 -7.27 10.48 16.35
CA ARG A 221 -8.16 11.36 15.57
C ARG A 221 -9.34 10.62 14.96
N SER A 222 -9.25 9.32 14.83
CA SER A 222 -10.21 8.38 14.23
C SER A 222 -10.85 8.83 12.90
N ALA A 223 -10.32 8.36 11.79
CA ALA A 223 -10.93 8.47 10.47
C ALA A 223 -12.10 7.48 10.25
N ALA A 224 -12.44 6.65 11.26
CA ALA A 224 -13.49 5.63 11.20
C ALA A 224 -14.82 6.15 10.64
N SER A 225 -15.20 7.38 10.99
CA SER A 225 -16.45 7.99 10.52
C SER A 225 -16.50 8.24 9.01
N ALA A 226 -15.35 8.36 8.34
CA ALA A 226 -15.29 8.48 6.87
C ALA A 226 -15.54 7.11 6.23
N PHE A 227 -14.87 6.06 6.70
CA PHE A 227 -15.05 4.71 6.20
C PHE A 227 -16.49 4.19 6.40
N VAL A 228 -17.08 4.31 7.58
CA VAL A 228 -18.45 3.79 7.82
C VAL A 228 -19.52 4.47 6.96
N ARG A 229 -19.22 5.62 6.36
CA ARG A 229 -20.07 6.26 5.33
C ARG A 229 -19.77 5.79 3.91
N ALA A 230 -18.60 5.19 3.68
CA ALA A 230 -18.13 4.73 2.38
C ALA A 230 -17.53 3.31 2.45
N PRO A 231 -18.29 2.29 2.92
CA PRO A 231 -17.77 0.95 3.20
C PRO A 231 -17.35 0.18 1.93
N ALA A 232 -17.68 0.67 0.74
CA ALA A 232 -17.19 0.15 -0.53
C ALA A 232 -15.73 0.58 -0.84
N THR A 233 -15.12 1.42 0.02
CA THR A 233 -13.69 1.70 -0.05
C THR A 233 -12.90 0.41 0.16
N SER A 234 -11.97 0.12 -0.74
CA SER A 234 -11.06 -1.02 -0.58
C SER A 234 -10.13 -0.79 0.62
N LEU A 235 -9.90 -1.84 1.41
CA LEU A 235 -8.91 -1.82 2.48
C LEU A 235 -7.49 -1.74 1.92
N THR A 236 -7.20 -2.51 0.86
CA THR A 236 -5.84 -2.71 0.32
C THR A 236 -5.47 -1.76 -0.81
N ALA A 237 -6.46 -1.23 -1.57
CA ALA A 237 -6.19 -0.31 -2.67
C ALA A 237 -6.22 1.14 -2.17
N TRP A 238 -5.05 1.75 -2.02
CA TRP A 238 -4.92 3.13 -1.57
C TRP A 238 -5.31 4.12 -2.68
N ALA A 239 -6.01 5.18 -2.30
CA ALA A 239 -6.46 6.18 -3.27
C ALA A 239 -5.38 7.25 -3.48
N GLN A 240 -5.01 7.50 -4.75
CA GLN A 240 -4.08 8.59 -5.13
C GLN A 240 -4.65 9.98 -4.79
N ASP A 241 -5.97 10.15 -4.80
CA ASP A 241 -6.63 11.42 -4.47
C ASP A 241 -6.81 11.57 -2.96
N ILE A 242 -6.05 12.49 -2.37
CA ILE A 242 -6.11 12.86 -0.95
C ILE A 242 -7.54 13.15 -0.47
N SER A 243 -8.41 13.70 -1.33
CA SER A 243 -9.78 14.05 -0.94
C SER A 243 -10.66 12.84 -0.60
N VAL A 244 -10.30 11.66 -1.10
CA VAL A 244 -11.03 10.40 -0.85
C VAL A 244 -10.26 9.42 0.04
N SER A 245 -8.95 9.59 0.22
CA SER A 245 -8.09 8.71 1.02
C SER A 245 -8.48 8.64 2.51
N THR A 246 -9.19 9.65 3.05
CA THR A 246 -9.64 9.63 4.46
C THR A 246 -10.45 8.38 4.81
N ALA A 247 -11.18 7.80 3.85
CA ALA A 247 -11.91 6.55 4.07
C ALA A 247 -10.97 5.34 4.13
N ASN A 248 -9.84 5.37 3.42
CA ASN A 248 -8.79 4.35 3.48
C ASN A 248 -8.12 4.35 4.86
N TYR A 249 -7.72 5.52 5.38
CA TYR A 249 -7.23 5.67 6.76
C TYR A 249 -8.19 5.06 7.78
N GLY A 250 -9.49 5.35 7.63
CA GLY A 250 -10.52 4.82 8.51
C GLY A 250 -10.71 3.30 8.39
N ALA A 251 -10.59 2.74 7.19
CA ALA A 251 -10.67 1.30 6.95
C ALA A 251 -9.48 0.58 7.61
N SER A 252 -8.26 1.03 7.33
CA SER A 252 -7.03 0.43 7.85
C SER A 252 -6.94 0.54 9.37
N HIS A 253 -7.21 1.73 9.94
CA HIS A 253 -7.30 1.90 11.40
C HIS A 253 -8.26 0.90 12.04
N LEU A 254 -9.50 0.80 11.53
CA LEU A 254 -10.50 -0.10 12.11
C LEU A 254 -10.13 -1.58 11.94
N PHE A 255 -9.49 -1.95 10.84
CA PHE A 255 -9.02 -3.32 10.64
C PHE A 255 -7.95 -3.70 11.67
N PHE A 256 -6.93 -2.87 11.87
CA PHE A 256 -5.89 -3.11 12.87
C PHE A 256 -6.40 -3.00 14.30
N ALA A 257 -7.34 -2.10 14.59
CA ALA A 257 -8.02 -2.04 15.88
C ALA A 257 -8.81 -3.34 16.18
N PHE A 258 -9.45 -3.92 15.15
CA PHE A 258 -10.13 -5.21 15.26
C PHE A 258 -9.14 -6.36 15.48
N LEU A 259 -8.05 -6.40 14.72
CA LEU A 259 -6.94 -7.35 14.89
C LEU A 259 -6.37 -7.28 16.32
N ALA A 260 -6.01 -6.10 16.80
CA ALA A 260 -5.51 -5.89 18.16
C ALA A 260 -6.52 -6.37 19.21
N THR A 261 -7.81 -6.10 18.99
CA THR A 261 -8.87 -6.49 19.93
C THR A 261 -8.98 -8.00 20.11
N HIS A 262 -8.80 -8.79 19.05
CA HIS A 262 -9.12 -10.22 19.03
C HIS A 262 -7.91 -11.14 18.96
N TYR A 263 -6.76 -10.68 18.48
CA TYR A 263 -5.63 -11.56 18.11
C TYR A 263 -4.29 -11.23 18.80
N GLY A 264 -4.30 -10.57 19.96
CA GLY A 264 -3.07 -10.45 20.75
C GLY A 264 -2.63 -9.03 21.12
N GLY A 265 -3.46 -8.02 20.84
CA GLY A 265 -3.19 -6.63 21.24
C GLY A 265 -1.94 -6.07 20.54
N ASN A 266 -1.25 -5.20 21.25
CA ASN A 266 -0.05 -4.53 20.73
C ASN A 266 1.08 -5.51 20.36
N ASP A 267 1.13 -6.70 20.94
CA ASP A 267 2.14 -7.71 20.59
C ASP A 267 1.96 -8.23 19.15
N LEU A 268 0.72 -8.35 18.66
CA LEU A 268 0.45 -8.72 17.27
C LEU A 268 0.76 -7.54 16.34
N ILE A 269 0.33 -6.34 16.72
CA ILE A 269 0.60 -5.11 15.96
C ILE A 269 2.11 -4.91 15.76
N ALA A 270 2.89 -5.07 16.83
CA ALA A 270 4.36 -5.01 16.77
C ALA A 270 4.96 -6.08 15.85
N ALA A 271 4.37 -7.28 15.82
CA ALA A 271 4.87 -8.36 14.99
C ALA A 271 4.58 -8.14 13.50
N ILE A 272 3.43 -7.57 13.14
CA ILE A 272 3.11 -7.18 11.76
C ILE A 272 4.07 -6.07 11.30
N ALA A 273 4.27 -5.03 12.10
CA ALA A 273 5.18 -3.92 11.79
C ALA A 273 6.67 -4.32 11.65
N GLN A 274 7.04 -5.54 11.99
CA GLN A 274 8.42 -6.06 11.91
C GLN A 274 8.54 -7.23 10.93
N HIS A 275 7.45 -7.61 10.28
CA HIS A 275 7.43 -8.73 9.36
C HIS A 275 7.95 -8.27 7.98
N GLN A 276 8.72 -9.14 7.31
CA GLN A 276 9.35 -8.80 6.02
C GLN A 276 8.50 -9.18 4.81
N ALA A 277 7.33 -9.77 5.00
CA ALA A 277 6.36 -9.94 3.92
C ALA A 277 5.35 -8.82 3.98
N ASP A 278 4.79 -8.45 2.85
CA ASP A 278 3.93 -7.27 2.70
C ASP A 278 2.45 -7.63 2.67
N GLY A 279 1.61 -6.67 2.95
CA GLY A 279 0.18 -6.70 2.73
C GLY A 279 -0.55 -7.81 3.48
N MET A 280 -1.48 -8.47 2.80
CA MET A 280 -2.26 -9.56 3.41
C MET A 280 -1.41 -10.78 3.76
N ASP A 281 -0.26 -10.96 3.11
CA ASP A 281 0.67 -12.06 3.42
C ASP A 281 1.39 -11.81 4.74
N SER A 282 1.79 -10.57 5.04
CA SER A 282 2.31 -10.15 6.35
C SER A 282 1.33 -10.50 7.48
N VAL A 283 0.05 -10.19 7.31
CA VAL A 283 -0.99 -10.52 8.29
C VAL A 283 -1.17 -12.04 8.44
N ASP A 284 -1.24 -12.80 7.34
CA ASP A 284 -1.41 -14.27 7.37
C ASP A 284 -0.25 -14.98 8.08
N LEU A 285 0.98 -14.62 7.71
CA LEU A 285 2.19 -15.21 8.26
C LEU A 285 2.32 -14.88 9.76
N THR A 286 2.10 -13.62 10.12
CA THR A 286 2.14 -13.19 11.53
C THR A 286 1.10 -13.90 12.38
N LEU A 287 -0.15 -14.06 11.90
CA LEU A 287 -1.19 -14.82 12.61
C LEU A 287 -0.77 -16.28 12.81
N THR A 288 -0.24 -16.91 11.77
CA THR A 288 0.25 -18.30 11.81
C THR A 288 1.41 -18.47 12.79
N GLU A 289 2.41 -17.59 12.76
CA GLU A 289 3.58 -17.59 13.64
C GLU A 289 3.20 -17.39 15.12
N ARG A 290 2.14 -16.62 15.36
CA ARG A 290 1.58 -16.41 16.70
C ARG A 290 0.63 -17.54 17.15
N GLY A 291 0.40 -18.55 16.30
CA GLY A 291 -0.36 -19.76 16.62
C GLY A 291 -1.87 -19.59 16.49
N PHE A 292 -2.34 -18.61 15.74
CA PHE A 292 -3.75 -18.49 15.39
C PHE A 292 -4.07 -19.35 14.16
N ASP A 293 -5.17 -20.10 14.23
CA ASP A 293 -5.69 -20.94 13.13
C ASP A 293 -6.76 -20.16 12.35
N VAL A 294 -6.37 -19.01 11.81
CA VAL A 294 -7.21 -18.11 10.98
C VAL A 294 -6.33 -17.42 9.95
N THR A 295 -6.95 -17.08 8.82
CA THR A 295 -6.32 -16.30 7.76
C THR A 295 -6.70 -14.80 7.87
N ALA A 296 -5.96 -13.92 7.18
CA ALA A 296 -6.32 -12.52 7.03
C ALA A 296 -7.72 -12.35 6.42
N ASN A 297 -8.10 -13.24 5.48
CA ASN A 297 -9.44 -13.25 4.89
C ASN A 297 -10.53 -13.66 5.90
N ASP A 298 -10.24 -14.59 6.85
CA ASP A 298 -11.17 -14.91 7.93
C ASP A 298 -11.36 -13.71 8.86
N VAL A 299 -10.27 -13.03 9.21
CA VAL A 299 -10.32 -11.80 10.02
C VAL A 299 -11.11 -10.70 9.29
N TYR A 300 -10.85 -10.51 7.99
CA TYR A 300 -11.57 -9.56 7.17
C TYR A 300 -13.07 -9.84 7.13
N ALA A 301 -13.46 -11.11 6.99
CA ALA A 301 -14.86 -11.51 7.00
C ALA A 301 -15.56 -11.17 8.34
N ASP A 302 -14.91 -11.46 9.47
CA ASP A 302 -15.44 -11.11 10.80
C ASP A 302 -15.46 -9.59 11.02
N TRP A 303 -14.46 -8.88 10.54
CA TRP A 303 -14.38 -7.42 10.61
C TRP A 303 -15.51 -6.73 9.83
N LEU A 304 -15.90 -7.24 8.65
CA LEU A 304 -17.05 -6.72 7.91
C LEU A 304 -18.35 -6.85 8.70
N VAL A 305 -18.55 -7.96 9.39
CA VAL A 305 -19.70 -8.16 10.28
C VAL A 305 -19.65 -7.20 11.47
N ALA A 306 -18.47 -7.03 12.08
CA ALA A 306 -18.28 -6.10 13.20
C ALA A 306 -18.62 -4.65 12.83
N ASN A 307 -18.24 -4.22 11.63
CA ASN A 307 -18.56 -2.87 11.12
C ASN A 307 -20.08 -2.61 10.97
N TYR A 308 -20.86 -3.66 10.71
CA TYR A 308 -22.32 -3.53 10.65
C TYR A 308 -22.95 -3.62 12.04
N LEU A 309 -22.64 -4.65 12.82
CA LEU A 309 -23.27 -4.92 14.11
C LEU A 309 -22.89 -3.89 15.17
N SER A 310 -21.65 -3.40 15.15
CA SER A 310 -21.10 -2.42 16.11
C SER A 310 -21.41 -2.79 17.57
N THR A 311 -21.23 -4.05 17.93
CA THR A 311 -21.50 -4.53 19.29
C THR A 311 -20.40 -4.12 20.26
N SER A 312 -20.72 -3.97 21.54
CA SER A 312 -19.75 -3.66 22.60
C SER A 312 -18.98 -4.87 23.11
N GLU A 313 -19.52 -6.10 22.89
CA GLU A 313 -18.95 -7.33 23.39
C GLU A 313 -19.08 -8.45 22.34
N GLY A 314 -18.30 -9.52 22.50
CA GLY A 314 -18.35 -10.70 21.65
C GLY A 314 -17.38 -10.64 20.47
N ALA A 315 -17.53 -11.59 19.52
CA ALA A 315 -16.60 -11.79 18.40
C ALA A 315 -16.60 -10.63 17.40
N TYR A 316 -17.66 -9.86 17.32
CA TYR A 316 -17.84 -8.74 16.38
C TYR A 316 -17.78 -7.39 17.07
N SER A 317 -17.03 -7.26 18.16
CA SER A 317 -16.91 -6.02 18.93
C SER A 317 -15.54 -5.38 18.78
N TYR A 318 -15.50 -4.08 19.02
CA TYR A 318 -14.27 -3.33 19.26
C TYR A 318 -14.01 -3.14 20.78
N LYS A 319 -14.65 -3.97 21.64
CA LYS A 319 -14.61 -3.88 23.10
C LYS A 319 -14.92 -2.48 23.61
N ASP A 320 -13.92 -1.82 24.20
CA ASP A 320 -14.08 -0.53 24.87
C ASP A 320 -14.21 0.67 23.91
N LYS A 321 -14.17 0.42 22.59
CA LYS A 321 -14.28 1.46 21.57
C LYS A 321 -15.67 1.51 20.97
N PHE A 322 -16.25 2.68 20.90
CA PHE A 322 -17.45 2.88 20.12
C PHE A 322 -17.10 3.17 18.66
N VAL A 323 -17.42 2.23 17.79
CA VAL A 323 -17.36 2.40 16.34
C VAL A 323 -18.77 2.57 15.81
N PRO A 324 -19.11 3.69 15.13
CA PRO A 324 -20.44 3.83 14.54
C PRO A 324 -20.68 2.71 13.52
N PRO A 325 -21.90 2.15 13.44
CA PRO A 325 -22.20 1.14 12.44
C PRO A 325 -22.15 1.73 11.03
N VAL A 326 -21.86 0.89 10.04
CA VAL A 326 -21.92 1.24 8.63
C VAL A 326 -23.26 1.86 8.27
N ARG A 327 -23.24 3.01 7.60
CA ARG A 327 -24.45 3.83 7.33
C ARG A 327 -24.89 3.80 5.87
N ASN A 328 -24.02 3.46 4.97
CA ASN A 328 -24.35 3.36 3.53
C ASN A 328 -24.90 1.97 3.22
N VAL A 329 -26.13 1.74 3.65
CA VAL A 329 -26.83 0.47 3.45
C VAL A 329 -28.11 0.71 2.63
N TYR A 330 -28.40 -0.19 1.71
CA TYR A 330 -29.67 -0.19 0.97
C TYR A 330 -30.79 -0.66 1.94
N LYS A 331 -31.63 0.26 2.38
CA LYS A 331 -32.81 -0.07 3.19
C LYS A 331 -33.98 -0.47 2.28
N ARG A 332 -34.47 -1.69 2.37
CA ARG A 332 -35.42 -2.36 1.50
C ARG A 332 -34.74 -2.89 0.23
N ALA A 333 -34.23 -4.08 0.34
CA ALA A 333 -33.75 -4.80 -0.84
C ALA A 333 -34.93 -5.05 -1.79
N PRO A 334 -34.85 -4.64 -3.06
CA PRO A 334 -35.71 -5.20 -4.10
C PRO A 334 -35.44 -6.70 -4.24
N ASP A 335 -36.35 -7.42 -4.91
CA ASP A 335 -36.21 -8.88 -5.12
C ASP A 335 -34.92 -9.25 -5.87
N SER A 336 -34.34 -8.30 -6.60
CA SER A 336 -33.08 -8.45 -7.32
C SER A 336 -32.24 -7.17 -7.25
N ILE A 337 -30.95 -7.32 -6.97
CA ILE A 337 -29.97 -6.25 -6.86
C ILE A 337 -28.81 -6.58 -7.78
N THR A 338 -28.41 -5.62 -8.62
CA THR A 338 -27.15 -5.65 -9.35
C THR A 338 -26.19 -4.60 -8.79
N GLY A 339 -24.92 -4.91 -8.71
CA GLY A 339 -23.91 -4.00 -8.22
C GLY A 339 -22.52 -4.41 -8.65
N SER A 340 -21.54 -3.60 -8.27
CA SER A 340 -20.13 -3.94 -8.37
C SER A 340 -19.44 -3.75 -7.02
N VAL A 341 -18.34 -4.48 -6.81
CA VAL A 341 -17.54 -4.38 -5.60
C VAL A 341 -16.07 -4.51 -5.97
N LYS A 342 -15.21 -3.70 -5.34
CA LYS A 342 -13.76 -3.84 -5.41
C LYS A 342 -13.29 -4.91 -4.45
N SER A 343 -12.13 -5.48 -4.72
CA SER A 343 -11.46 -6.35 -3.74
C SER A 343 -11.25 -5.58 -2.43
N TYR A 344 -11.51 -6.26 -1.32
CA TYR A 344 -11.44 -5.72 0.04
C TYR A 344 -12.29 -4.46 0.30
N GLY A 345 -13.29 -4.19 -0.55
CA GLY A 345 -14.40 -3.27 -0.28
C GLY A 345 -15.69 -4.04 -0.06
N ALA A 346 -16.73 -3.46 0.54
CA ALA A 346 -17.96 -4.16 0.81
C ALA A 346 -19.23 -3.34 0.56
N ASN A 347 -20.22 -3.98 -0.04
CA ASN A 347 -21.58 -3.47 -0.16
C ASN A 347 -22.47 -4.12 0.89
N TYR A 348 -23.28 -3.31 1.56
CA TYR A 348 -24.24 -3.76 2.57
C TYR A 348 -25.66 -3.55 2.10
N VAL A 349 -26.47 -4.59 2.19
CA VAL A 349 -27.89 -4.56 1.79
C VAL A 349 -28.73 -5.10 2.93
N VAL A 350 -29.69 -4.30 3.41
CA VAL A 350 -30.59 -4.69 4.48
C VAL A 350 -32.00 -4.89 3.92
N THR A 351 -32.62 -6.01 4.27
CA THR A 351 -34.04 -6.23 4.01
C THR A 351 -34.81 -6.43 5.32
N SER A 352 -35.96 -5.79 5.42
CA SER A 352 -36.99 -6.16 6.39
C SER A 352 -37.91 -7.16 5.67
N SER A 353 -37.70 -8.42 5.85
CA SER A 353 -38.53 -9.40 5.16
C SER A 353 -39.62 -9.95 6.07
N GLY A 354 -40.70 -10.39 5.46
CA GLY A 354 -41.71 -11.14 6.16
C GLY A 354 -41.19 -12.45 6.76
N SER A 355 -41.97 -13.00 7.68
CA SER A 355 -41.65 -14.19 8.47
C SER A 355 -41.44 -15.46 7.65
N GLY A 356 -40.59 -16.35 8.15
CA GLY A 356 -40.44 -17.71 7.67
C GLY A 356 -39.07 -18.04 7.13
N LYS A 357 -38.85 -17.92 5.82
CA LYS A 357 -37.56 -18.24 5.15
C LYS A 357 -37.26 -17.23 4.06
N ILE A 358 -35.98 -17.07 3.76
CA ILE A 358 -35.49 -16.35 2.58
C ILE A 358 -34.55 -17.28 1.82
N LEU A 359 -34.77 -17.39 0.50
CA LEU A 359 -33.80 -17.93 -0.42
C LEU A 359 -32.95 -16.81 -0.99
N VAL A 360 -31.64 -16.95 -0.88
CA VAL A 360 -30.62 -16.08 -1.42
C VAL A 360 -29.95 -16.76 -2.59
N GLU A 361 -29.93 -16.14 -3.74
CA GLU A 361 -29.21 -16.60 -4.93
C GLU A 361 -28.23 -15.52 -5.35
N PHE A 362 -26.95 -15.85 -5.35
CA PHE A 362 -25.87 -14.97 -5.77
C PHE A 362 -25.32 -15.41 -7.11
N LYS A 363 -24.98 -14.45 -7.97
CA LYS A 363 -24.28 -14.65 -9.23
C LYS A 363 -23.32 -13.47 -9.45
N GLY A 364 -22.03 -13.75 -9.52
CA GLY A 364 -20.98 -12.79 -9.84
C GLY A 364 -20.26 -13.15 -11.14
N ASP A 365 -19.41 -12.23 -11.61
CA ASP A 365 -18.47 -12.46 -12.70
C ASP A 365 -17.48 -13.58 -12.30
N GLN A 366 -17.14 -14.45 -13.25
CA GLN A 366 -16.25 -15.59 -12.95
C GLN A 366 -14.80 -15.16 -12.83
N THR A 367 -14.43 -14.09 -13.52
CA THR A 367 -13.09 -13.49 -13.53
C THR A 367 -13.16 -12.01 -13.26
N THR A 368 -12.08 -11.47 -12.70
CA THR A 368 -11.82 -10.04 -12.54
C THR A 368 -10.61 -9.65 -13.36
N ALA A 369 -10.53 -8.40 -13.80
CA ALA A 369 -9.40 -7.91 -14.58
C ALA A 369 -8.15 -7.82 -13.68
N LEU A 370 -7.04 -8.40 -14.13
CA LEU A 370 -5.70 -8.19 -13.59
C LEU A 370 -5.02 -7.03 -14.31
N LEU A 371 -5.23 -6.96 -15.62
CA LEU A 371 -4.68 -5.93 -16.50
C LEU A 371 -5.80 -5.02 -17.01
N ASP A 372 -5.46 -3.80 -17.41
CA ASP A 372 -6.40 -2.83 -17.97
C ASP A 372 -6.87 -3.18 -19.40
N SER A 373 -6.17 -4.09 -20.08
CA SER A 373 -6.52 -4.58 -21.41
C SER A 373 -5.92 -5.97 -21.66
N ALA A 374 -6.50 -6.69 -22.61
CA ALA A 374 -5.94 -7.94 -23.10
C ALA A 374 -4.49 -7.75 -23.62
N PRO A 375 -3.64 -8.80 -23.57
CA PRO A 375 -2.33 -8.81 -24.20
C PRO A 375 -2.38 -8.30 -25.65
N HIS A 376 -1.27 -7.71 -26.14
CA HIS A 376 -1.22 -7.16 -27.49
C HIS A 376 -1.36 -8.26 -28.54
N SER A 377 -0.68 -9.40 -28.30
CA SER A 377 -0.85 -10.61 -29.10
C SER A 377 -0.99 -11.84 -28.21
N GLY A 378 -1.49 -12.96 -28.77
CA GLY A 378 -1.64 -14.19 -28.00
C GLY A 378 -2.52 -14.06 -26.76
N ASP A 379 -2.19 -14.81 -25.70
CA ASP A 379 -3.00 -14.90 -24.48
C ASP A 379 -2.29 -14.31 -23.25
N THR A 380 -1.00 -13.96 -23.34
CA THR A 380 -0.19 -13.52 -22.20
C THR A 380 0.74 -12.36 -22.58
N CYS A 381 1.10 -11.51 -21.60
CA CYS A 381 2.18 -10.54 -21.68
C CYS A 381 3.09 -10.64 -20.45
N TRP A 382 4.26 -10.02 -20.49
CA TRP A 382 5.14 -9.86 -19.33
C TRP A 382 4.69 -8.65 -18.51
N TRP A 383 4.08 -8.91 -17.37
CA TRP A 383 3.62 -7.89 -16.43
C TRP A 383 4.68 -7.60 -15.38
N SER A 384 4.96 -6.32 -15.16
CA SER A 384 5.95 -5.85 -14.18
C SER A 384 5.58 -6.16 -12.73
N ASN A 385 4.37 -6.69 -12.49
CA ASN A 385 3.77 -6.69 -11.17
C ASN A 385 3.47 -5.26 -10.68
N HIS A 386 3.02 -5.12 -9.46
CA HIS A 386 2.75 -3.85 -8.79
C HIS A 386 3.04 -3.99 -7.29
N GLY A 387 3.23 -2.89 -6.62
CA GLY A 387 3.48 -2.79 -5.18
C GLY A 387 4.23 -1.51 -4.84
N ASP A 388 4.25 -1.18 -3.57
CA ASP A 388 5.08 -0.11 -3.03
C ASP A 388 6.51 -0.65 -2.85
N SER A 389 7.52 0.19 -3.07
CA SER A 389 8.94 -0.13 -2.84
C SER A 389 9.47 -1.38 -3.56
N ILE A 390 9.02 -1.68 -4.79
CA ILE A 390 9.47 -2.84 -5.56
C ILE A 390 10.53 -2.48 -6.60
N ASP A 391 11.32 -3.51 -7.00
CA ASP A 391 12.29 -3.47 -8.10
C ASP A 391 12.14 -4.73 -8.95
N SER A 392 11.27 -4.67 -9.95
CA SER A 392 10.98 -5.79 -10.84
C SER A 392 11.88 -5.75 -12.07
N THR A 393 12.49 -6.88 -12.42
CA THR A 393 13.38 -6.99 -13.57
C THR A 393 13.00 -8.12 -14.53
N LEU A 394 13.17 -7.87 -15.83
CA LEU A 394 13.04 -8.84 -16.92
C LEU A 394 14.28 -8.75 -17.80
N THR A 395 15.19 -9.72 -17.70
CA THR A 395 16.52 -9.67 -18.31
C THR A 395 16.72 -10.77 -19.36
N ARG A 396 17.35 -10.41 -20.47
CA ARG A 396 17.72 -11.35 -21.54
C ARG A 396 19.14 -11.10 -22.02
N ASN A 397 19.85 -12.19 -22.37
CA ASN A 397 21.13 -12.08 -23.04
C ASN A 397 20.91 -11.94 -24.57
N VAL A 398 21.54 -10.93 -25.17
CA VAL A 398 21.45 -10.64 -26.62
C VAL A 398 22.83 -10.60 -27.24
N ASP A 399 23.05 -11.39 -28.27
CA ASP A 399 24.33 -11.47 -29.03
C ASP A 399 24.24 -10.61 -30.30
N ILE A 400 24.80 -9.39 -30.23
CA ILE A 400 24.83 -8.43 -31.35
C ILE A 400 26.25 -8.28 -31.96
N ARG A 401 27.09 -9.29 -31.78
CA ARG A 401 28.49 -9.28 -32.31
C ARG A 401 28.58 -9.35 -33.80
N SER A 402 27.58 -9.87 -34.50
CA SER A 402 27.65 -10.19 -35.92
C SER A 402 26.85 -9.24 -36.83
N ILE A 403 26.35 -8.17 -36.30
CA ILE A 403 25.53 -7.16 -37.02
C ILE A 403 26.19 -5.79 -36.95
N ASP A 404 25.82 -4.89 -37.89
CA ASP A 404 26.38 -3.55 -38.02
C ASP A 404 25.47 -2.44 -37.38
N SER A 405 24.24 -2.78 -37.05
CA SER A 405 23.28 -1.96 -36.33
C SER A 405 22.32 -2.85 -35.57
N ALA A 406 21.70 -2.35 -34.52
CA ALA A 406 20.66 -3.07 -33.78
C ALA A 406 19.60 -2.10 -33.25
N SER A 407 18.34 -2.47 -33.44
CA SER A 407 17.20 -1.76 -32.85
C SER A 407 16.25 -2.75 -32.21
N LEU A 408 15.84 -2.48 -30.96
CA LEU A 408 14.78 -3.23 -30.30
C LEU A 408 13.46 -2.47 -30.49
N THR A 409 12.42 -3.17 -30.92
CA THR A 409 11.03 -2.71 -30.82
C THR A 409 10.24 -3.62 -29.90
N PHE A 410 9.26 -3.07 -29.21
CA PHE A 410 8.38 -3.82 -28.32
C PHE A 410 7.05 -3.09 -28.17
N TRP A 411 6.02 -3.81 -27.75
CA TRP A 411 4.75 -3.22 -27.37
C TRP A 411 4.67 -3.13 -25.85
N VAL A 412 4.12 -2.01 -25.37
CA VAL A 412 3.93 -1.76 -23.93
C VAL A 412 2.58 -1.10 -23.67
N ASN A 413 1.91 -1.57 -22.60
CA ASN A 413 0.75 -0.91 -21.99
C ASN A 413 1.08 -0.64 -20.54
N TYR A 414 0.99 0.62 -20.10
CA TYR A 414 1.37 0.98 -18.75
C TYR A 414 0.44 2.01 -18.11
N ASP A 415 0.24 1.83 -16.82
CA ASP A 415 -0.29 2.77 -15.86
C ASP A 415 0.68 2.79 -14.67
N ILE A 416 1.50 3.83 -14.59
CA ILE A 416 2.62 4.01 -13.66
C ILE A 416 2.39 5.33 -12.95
N GLU A 417 2.62 5.43 -11.64
CA GLU A 417 2.46 6.68 -10.92
C GLU A 417 3.39 7.76 -11.48
N GLU A 418 2.78 8.84 -11.98
CA GLU A 418 3.50 9.83 -12.78
C GLU A 418 4.54 10.58 -11.94
N PHE A 419 5.83 10.49 -12.36
CA PHE A 419 7.00 11.09 -11.74
C PHE A 419 7.39 10.57 -10.33
N TRP A 420 6.76 9.49 -9.87
CA TRP A 420 7.14 8.77 -8.67
C TRP A 420 7.74 7.41 -9.00
N ASP A 421 7.07 6.68 -9.88
CA ASP A 421 7.48 5.38 -10.38
C ASP A 421 7.99 5.46 -11.82
N TYR A 422 8.90 4.56 -12.18
CA TYR A 422 9.49 4.53 -13.52
C TYR A 422 9.73 3.11 -14.01
N ALA A 423 9.49 2.90 -15.32
CA ALA A 423 9.95 1.71 -16.03
C ALA A 423 11.04 2.08 -17.02
N TYR A 424 12.12 1.31 -17.05
CA TYR A 424 13.32 1.57 -17.82
C TYR A 424 13.60 0.46 -18.82
N VAL A 425 14.28 0.82 -19.92
CA VAL A 425 14.99 -0.12 -20.79
C VAL A 425 16.48 0.11 -20.58
N MET A 426 17.22 -0.96 -20.31
CA MET A 426 18.61 -0.87 -19.91
C MET A 426 19.49 -1.89 -20.65
N VAL A 427 20.75 -1.58 -20.79
CA VAL A 427 21.77 -2.49 -21.32
C VAL A 427 22.97 -2.54 -20.38
N SER A 428 23.53 -3.76 -20.23
CA SER A 428 24.81 -3.98 -19.56
C SER A 428 25.75 -4.78 -20.47
N ASN A 429 27.00 -4.36 -20.55
CA ASN A 429 28.06 -5.08 -21.23
C ASN A 429 29.18 -5.59 -20.28
N ASP A 430 28.89 -5.58 -18.96
CA ASP A 430 29.80 -6.02 -17.91
C ASP A 430 29.15 -7.04 -16.95
N ASP A 431 28.35 -7.95 -17.54
CA ASP A 431 27.63 -9.02 -16.83
C ASP A 431 26.69 -8.50 -15.73
N GLY A 432 26.08 -7.31 -15.91
CA GLY A 432 25.10 -6.72 -14.99
C GLY A 432 25.70 -5.95 -13.81
N SER A 433 27.01 -5.68 -13.83
CA SER A 433 27.66 -4.90 -12.76
C SER A 433 27.25 -3.44 -12.81
N THR A 434 27.10 -2.89 -14.01
CA THR A 434 26.54 -1.56 -14.27
C THR A 434 25.54 -1.61 -15.42
N TRP A 435 24.64 -0.64 -15.46
CA TRP A 435 23.58 -0.57 -16.45
C TRP A 435 23.46 0.83 -17.05
N ASP A 436 23.43 0.89 -18.38
CA ASP A 436 23.12 2.10 -19.11
C ASP A 436 21.61 2.18 -19.35
N ILE A 437 20.95 3.22 -18.86
CA ILE A 437 19.54 3.50 -19.14
C ILE A 437 19.44 4.10 -20.54
N LEU A 438 18.60 3.49 -21.38
CA LEU A 438 18.45 3.88 -22.76
C LEU A 438 17.22 4.77 -22.97
N ASP A 439 17.35 5.78 -23.82
CA ASP A 439 16.22 6.59 -24.25
C ASP A 439 15.34 5.77 -25.21
N THR A 440 14.04 5.72 -24.94
CA THR A 440 13.04 5.22 -25.88
C THR A 440 12.29 6.40 -26.51
N GLU A 441 11.45 6.13 -27.54
CA GLU A 441 10.63 7.22 -28.13
C GLU A 441 9.64 7.84 -27.13
N ARG A 442 9.28 7.11 -26.06
CA ARG A 442 8.25 7.51 -25.08
C ARG A 442 8.78 7.85 -23.70
N SER A 443 9.99 7.45 -23.39
CA SER A 443 10.62 7.79 -22.11
C SER A 443 10.92 9.30 -21.99
N ASN A 444 11.03 9.76 -20.76
CA ASN A 444 11.42 11.14 -20.49
C ASN A 444 12.31 11.26 -19.25
N ASN A 445 13.07 12.35 -19.18
CA ASN A 445 14.03 12.63 -18.11
C ASN A 445 13.44 13.46 -16.96
N SER A 446 12.11 13.68 -16.94
CA SER A 446 11.48 14.44 -15.85
C SER A 446 11.59 13.70 -14.54
N ASN A 447 12.16 14.33 -13.54
CA ASN A 447 12.37 13.77 -12.21
C ASN A 447 12.14 14.83 -11.12
N PRO A 448 10.91 15.38 -11.02
CA PRO A 448 10.61 16.49 -10.10
C PRO A 448 10.68 16.04 -8.62
N ASN A 449 10.51 14.75 -8.36
CA ASN A 449 10.50 14.19 -7.00
C ASN A 449 11.84 13.57 -6.58
N GLY A 450 12.77 13.38 -7.53
CA GLY A 450 14.09 12.85 -7.24
C GLY A 450 14.18 11.32 -7.22
N ASN A 451 13.14 10.61 -7.69
CA ASN A 451 13.06 9.14 -7.68
C ASN A 451 13.65 8.49 -8.93
N GLY A 452 13.66 9.20 -10.05
CA GLY A 452 14.13 8.68 -11.34
C GLY A 452 15.66 8.61 -11.44
N TYR A 453 16.17 7.57 -12.10
CA TYR A 453 17.59 7.33 -12.35
C TYR A 453 18.02 7.75 -13.74
N GLY A 454 17.09 8.07 -14.64
CA GLY A 454 17.33 8.44 -16.03
C GLY A 454 16.05 8.55 -16.82
N SER A 455 16.16 8.38 -18.14
CA SER A 455 15.02 8.44 -19.05
C SER A 455 14.14 7.19 -18.87
N GLY A 456 12.92 7.35 -18.39
CA GLY A 456 12.01 6.26 -18.08
C GLY A 456 10.57 6.51 -18.54
N LEU A 457 9.79 5.44 -18.64
CA LEU A 457 8.34 5.49 -18.82
C LEU A 457 7.71 5.81 -17.47
N THR A 458 6.78 6.77 -17.44
CA THR A 458 6.00 7.15 -16.28
C THR A 458 4.66 7.70 -16.74
N GLY A 459 3.62 7.69 -15.90
CA GLY A 459 2.25 8.08 -16.29
C GLY A 459 1.53 6.96 -17.04
N LYS A 460 0.73 7.28 -18.07
CA LYS A 460 -0.17 6.31 -18.72
C LYS A 460 -0.01 6.29 -20.24
N SER A 461 0.07 5.08 -20.81
CA SER A 461 0.05 4.88 -22.27
C SER A 461 -1.34 4.99 -22.89
N LEU A 462 -2.41 4.83 -22.08
CA LEU A 462 -3.82 4.78 -22.54
C LEU A 462 -4.09 3.66 -23.57
N GLY A 463 -3.50 2.51 -23.36
CA GLY A 463 -3.58 1.32 -24.21
C GLY A 463 -2.22 0.92 -24.77
N TRP A 464 -2.22 -0.14 -25.57
CA TRP A 464 -0.99 -0.66 -26.17
C TRP A 464 -0.36 0.35 -27.13
N VAL A 465 0.91 0.61 -26.95
CA VAL A 465 1.73 1.48 -27.81
C VAL A 465 3.02 0.76 -28.17
N GLN A 466 3.47 0.93 -29.41
CA GLN A 466 4.79 0.47 -29.79
C GLN A 466 5.84 1.48 -29.34
N ASP A 467 6.95 0.98 -28.83
CA ASP A 467 8.13 1.76 -28.47
C ASP A 467 9.39 1.13 -29.06
N SER A 468 10.49 1.86 -29.04
CA SER A 468 11.74 1.41 -29.61
C SER A 468 12.96 2.03 -28.94
N VAL A 469 14.08 1.30 -29.03
CA VAL A 469 15.37 1.73 -28.51
C VAL A 469 16.50 1.36 -29.47
N ASP A 470 17.47 2.25 -29.64
CA ASP A 470 18.67 2.02 -30.45
C ASP A 470 19.73 1.31 -29.60
N LEU A 471 20.18 0.14 -30.08
CA LEU A 471 21.24 -0.67 -29.47
C LEU A 471 22.56 -0.59 -30.26
N SER A 472 22.67 0.33 -31.26
CA SER A 472 23.79 0.39 -32.17
C SER A 472 25.14 0.70 -31.53
N ASP A 473 25.13 1.38 -30.37
CA ASP A 473 26.34 1.70 -29.59
C ASP A 473 26.99 0.45 -28.98
N TYR A 474 26.25 -0.67 -28.90
CA TYR A 474 26.71 -1.94 -28.32
C TYR A 474 27.02 -3.02 -29.39
N VAL A 475 26.94 -2.67 -30.67
CA VAL A 475 27.23 -3.61 -31.77
C VAL A 475 28.65 -4.13 -31.66
N GLY A 476 28.82 -5.42 -31.88
CA GLY A 476 30.09 -6.12 -31.70
C GLY A 476 30.27 -6.78 -30.34
N GLU A 477 29.29 -6.65 -29.46
CA GLU A 477 29.30 -7.18 -28.10
C GLU A 477 28.19 -8.22 -27.86
N GLN A 478 28.29 -8.92 -26.77
CA GLN A 478 27.19 -9.67 -26.17
C GLN A 478 26.74 -8.91 -24.94
N VAL A 479 25.47 -8.59 -24.86
CA VAL A 479 24.93 -7.70 -23.84
C VAL A 479 23.78 -8.35 -23.06
N LEU A 480 23.53 -7.85 -21.87
CA LEU A 480 22.29 -8.08 -21.16
C LEU A 480 21.36 -6.92 -21.49
N LEU A 481 20.17 -7.24 -22.01
CA LEU A 481 19.05 -6.32 -22.18
C LEU A 481 18.10 -6.52 -21.01
N ARG A 482 17.63 -5.43 -20.40
CA ARG A 482 16.74 -5.49 -19.24
C ARG A 482 15.61 -4.48 -19.36
N PHE A 483 14.42 -4.90 -19.00
CA PHE A 483 13.32 -4.03 -18.58
C PHE A 483 13.28 -4.04 -17.06
N GLU A 484 13.16 -2.86 -16.44
CA GLU A 484 13.18 -2.72 -14.98
C GLU A 484 12.13 -1.72 -14.53
N TYR A 485 11.26 -2.14 -13.61
CA TYR A 485 10.22 -1.31 -13.04
C TYR A 485 10.50 -1.07 -11.57
N ILE A 486 10.67 0.21 -11.21
CA ILE A 486 11.03 0.65 -9.87
C ILE A 486 9.94 1.57 -9.36
N THR A 487 9.37 1.25 -8.19
CA THR A 487 8.35 2.07 -7.53
C THR A 487 8.89 2.80 -6.32
N ASP A 488 8.19 3.85 -5.89
CA ASP A 488 8.51 4.51 -4.63
C ASP A 488 7.86 3.83 -3.41
N ASP A 489 7.69 4.51 -2.31
CA ASP A 489 7.27 3.94 -1.01
C ASP A 489 5.77 4.12 -0.73
N ALA A 490 4.99 4.60 -1.69
CA ALA A 490 3.55 4.76 -1.49
C ALA A 490 2.79 4.91 -2.81
N VAL A 491 1.61 4.29 -2.89
CA VAL A 491 0.64 4.45 -3.98
C VAL A 491 1.14 3.92 -5.33
N PHE A 492 0.90 2.69 -5.60
CA PHE A 492 1.18 2.08 -6.90
C PHE A 492 -0.04 2.09 -7.84
N SER A 493 0.22 1.95 -9.12
CA SER A 493 -0.74 1.72 -10.20
C SER A 493 -0.64 0.28 -10.72
N THR A 494 -1.25 -0.02 -11.87
CA THR A 494 -1.25 -1.38 -12.46
C THR A 494 0.15 -1.83 -12.91
N GLY A 495 1.10 -0.89 -13.11
CA GLY A 495 2.44 -1.19 -13.64
C GLY A 495 2.47 -1.24 -15.17
N ALA A 496 3.35 -2.05 -15.73
CA ALA A 496 3.57 -2.16 -17.16
C ALA A 496 3.43 -3.60 -17.65
N CYS A 497 2.79 -3.80 -18.81
CA CYS A 497 2.80 -5.06 -19.53
C CYS A 497 3.56 -4.91 -20.84
N LEU A 498 4.47 -5.84 -21.11
CA LEU A 498 5.35 -5.88 -22.28
C LEU A 498 4.99 -7.05 -23.17
N ASP A 499 5.00 -6.84 -24.48
CA ASP A 499 4.64 -7.85 -25.46
C ASP A 499 5.37 -7.64 -26.80
N ASP A 500 5.40 -8.63 -27.66
CA ASP A 500 5.89 -8.57 -29.05
C ASP A 500 7.23 -7.85 -29.20
N PHE A 501 8.30 -8.47 -28.68
CA PHE A 501 9.68 -7.96 -28.81
C PHE A 501 10.27 -8.34 -30.16
N GLU A 502 10.98 -7.43 -30.82
CA GLU A 502 11.64 -7.67 -32.09
C GLU A 502 12.99 -6.97 -32.18
N ILE A 503 14.01 -7.70 -32.66
CA ILE A 503 15.28 -7.15 -33.14
C ILE A 503 15.44 -7.62 -34.60
N PRO A 504 15.01 -6.80 -35.58
CA PRO A 504 14.95 -7.20 -36.98
C PRO A 504 16.30 -7.65 -37.56
N GLU A 505 17.37 -7.01 -37.14
CA GLU A 505 18.72 -7.27 -37.60
C GLU A 505 19.23 -8.66 -37.19
N LEU A 506 18.62 -9.26 -36.16
CA LEU A 506 18.87 -10.64 -35.72
C LEU A 506 17.81 -11.62 -36.22
N GLU A 507 16.82 -11.17 -36.99
CA GLU A 507 15.63 -11.96 -37.31
C GLU A 507 14.96 -12.57 -36.08
N TRP A 508 15.07 -11.87 -34.93
CA TRP A 508 14.51 -12.30 -33.65
C TRP A 508 13.18 -11.62 -33.35
N VAL A 509 12.20 -12.47 -33.06
CA VAL A 509 10.85 -12.07 -32.60
C VAL A 509 10.46 -12.92 -31.40
N ASP A 510 9.83 -12.32 -30.41
CA ASP A 510 9.29 -13.00 -29.24
C ASP A 510 7.88 -12.44 -28.95
N ASP A 511 6.87 -13.29 -29.11
CA ASP A 511 5.45 -12.99 -28.91
C ASP A 511 4.95 -13.33 -27.50
N THR A 512 5.86 -13.47 -26.55
CA THR A 512 5.60 -13.84 -25.16
C THR A 512 4.90 -15.19 -24.94
N SER A 513 4.70 -15.98 -26.00
CA SER A 513 4.06 -17.31 -25.89
C SER A 513 4.88 -18.31 -25.07
N THR A 514 6.17 -18.03 -24.87
CA THR A 514 7.10 -18.83 -24.06
C THR A 514 7.90 -17.97 -23.09
N THR A 515 8.47 -18.57 -22.05
CA THR A 515 9.39 -17.90 -21.12
C THR A 515 10.86 -18.08 -21.55
N ALA A 516 11.11 -18.69 -22.71
CA ALA A 516 12.45 -19.06 -23.13
C ALA A 516 13.40 -17.85 -23.19
N ASP A 517 14.56 -18.02 -22.54
CA ASP A 517 15.68 -17.07 -22.52
C ASP A 517 15.47 -15.75 -21.74
N TRP A 518 14.32 -15.53 -21.13
CA TRP A 518 14.11 -14.45 -20.18
C TRP A 518 14.38 -14.91 -18.75
N ILE A 519 15.07 -14.09 -17.99
CA ILE A 519 15.24 -14.20 -16.54
C ILE A 519 14.36 -13.11 -15.94
N ALA A 520 13.29 -13.53 -15.29
CA ALA A 520 12.33 -12.66 -14.65
C ALA A 520 12.53 -12.72 -13.14
N ASP A 521 12.59 -11.55 -12.51
CA ASP A 521 12.57 -11.37 -11.07
C ASP A 521 11.59 -10.22 -10.78
N GLY A 522 10.42 -10.56 -10.27
CA GLY A 522 9.27 -9.65 -10.13
C GLY A 522 8.36 -9.61 -11.36
N PHE A 523 8.89 -9.57 -12.59
CA PHE A 523 8.05 -9.72 -13.77
C PHE A 523 7.46 -11.13 -13.85
N VAL A 524 6.17 -11.20 -14.22
CA VAL A 524 5.45 -12.46 -14.40
C VAL A 524 4.67 -12.48 -15.71
N ARG A 525 4.54 -13.65 -16.30
CA ARG A 525 3.69 -13.83 -17.48
C ARG A 525 2.25 -14.06 -17.05
N VAL A 526 1.34 -13.19 -17.47
CA VAL A 526 -0.06 -13.21 -17.02
C VAL A 526 -1.04 -13.11 -18.19
N GLU A 527 -2.25 -13.63 -17.96
CA GLU A 527 -3.44 -13.38 -18.76
C GLU A 527 -4.13 -12.09 -18.30
N GLU A 528 -5.05 -11.55 -19.10
CA GLU A 528 -5.84 -10.34 -18.78
C GLU A 528 -6.60 -10.46 -17.46
N THR A 529 -7.09 -11.64 -17.13
CA THR A 529 -8.03 -11.84 -16.01
C THR A 529 -7.62 -12.99 -15.10
N ILE A 530 -8.04 -12.89 -13.84
CA ILE A 530 -7.88 -13.95 -12.83
C ILE A 530 -9.25 -14.36 -12.26
N PRO A 531 -9.39 -15.58 -11.67
CA PRO A 531 -10.63 -16.02 -11.02
C PRO A 531 -11.07 -15.07 -9.92
N THR A 532 -12.33 -14.64 -9.93
CA THR A 532 -12.89 -13.77 -8.89
C THR A 532 -13.07 -14.53 -7.57
N GLN A 533 -12.62 -13.92 -6.48
CA GLN A 533 -12.78 -14.42 -5.11
C GLN A 533 -13.89 -13.67 -4.39
N TYR A 534 -15.13 -14.17 -4.41
CA TYR A 534 -16.23 -13.54 -3.69
C TYR A 534 -16.33 -13.99 -2.24
N LEU A 535 -16.55 -13.03 -1.36
CA LEU A 535 -16.98 -13.22 0.02
C LEU A 535 -18.42 -12.67 0.16
N VAL A 536 -19.38 -13.58 0.34
CA VAL A 536 -20.79 -13.20 0.50
C VAL A 536 -21.31 -13.73 1.83
N GLN A 537 -21.69 -12.81 2.72
CA GLN A 537 -22.17 -13.14 4.06
C GLN A 537 -23.62 -12.70 4.24
N VAL A 538 -24.34 -13.41 5.11
CA VAL A 538 -25.72 -13.09 5.48
C VAL A 538 -25.82 -13.04 6.99
N ILE A 539 -26.19 -11.89 7.53
CA ILE A 539 -26.48 -11.72 8.97
C ILE A 539 -28.00 -11.81 9.15
N HIS A 540 -28.45 -12.77 9.93
CA HIS A 540 -29.81 -12.81 10.44
C HIS A 540 -29.79 -12.13 11.81
N GLU A 541 -30.18 -10.86 11.83
CA GLU A 541 -30.30 -10.04 13.01
C GLU A 541 -31.70 -10.26 13.60
N LYS A 542 -31.77 -10.94 14.72
CA LYS A 542 -33.03 -11.28 15.40
C LYS A 542 -33.47 -10.13 16.30
N ASP A 543 -34.76 -9.90 16.36
CA ASP A 543 -35.35 -8.96 17.34
C ASP A 543 -35.00 -9.36 18.79
N VAL A 544 -34.91 -10.67 19.05
CA VAL A 544 -34.52 -11.19 20.37
C VAL A 544 -33.47 -12.30 20.22
N GLY A 545 -32.30 -12.08 20.82
CA GLY A 545 -31.18 -13.04 20.84
C GLY A 545 -30.01 -12.59 19.98
N ASP A 546 -28.98 -13.42 19.94
CA ASP A 546 -27.75 -13.11 19.19
C ASP A 546 -27.98 -13.22 17.67
N PRO A 547 -27.33 -12.36 16.87
CA PRO A 547 -27.34 -12.49 15.43
C PRO A 547 -26.68 -13.80 14.99
N VAL A 548 -27.13 -14.34 13.86
CA VAL A 548 -26.51 -15.52 13.24
C VAL A 548 -25.92 -15.11 11.90
N VAL A 549 -24.64 -15.40 11.71
CA VAL A 549 -23.90 -15.11 10.48
C VAL A 549 -23.77 -16.38 9.65
N TYR A 550 -24.08 -16.28 8.38
CA TYR A 550 -23.92 -17.35 7.38
C TYR A 550 -23.01 -16.86 6.27
N GLN A 551 -22.30 -17.79 5.64
CA GLN A 551 -21.59 -17.55 4.39
C GLN A 551 -22.32 -18.23 3.24
N VAL A 552 -22.49 -17.54 2.11
CA VAL A 552 -23.01 -18.14 0.88
C VAL A 552 -21.87 -18.87 0.19
N PRO A 553 -21.95 -20.20 0.01
CA PRO A 553 -20.90 -20.94 -0.68
C PRO A 553 -20.95 -20.59 -2.19
N ILE A 554 -19.87 -19.99 -2.68
CA ILE A 554 -19.73 -19.59 -4.09
C ILE A 554 -18.94 -20.68 -4.83
N ASN A 555 -19.47 -21.16 -5.93
CA ASN A 555 -18.81 -22.17 -6.78
C ASN A 555 -17.93 -21.51 -7.87
N SER A 556 -17.19 -22.34 -8.61
CA SER A 556 -16.29 -21.91 -9.69
C SER A 556 -16.95 -21.14 -10.83
N ASN A 557 -18.27 -21.16 -10.91
CA ASN A 557 -19.00 -20.35 -11.89
C ASN A 557 -19.44 -18.99 -11.33
N GLY A 558 -18.95 -18.59 -10.17
CA GLY A 558 -19.33 -17.34 -9.50
C GLY A 558 -20.76 -17.38 -8.94
N ALA A 559 -21.37 -18.55 -8.75
CA ALA A 559 -22.74 -18.69 -8.29
C ALA A 559 -22.82 -19.38 -6.93
N GLY A 560 -23.76 -18.92 -6.10
CA GLY A 560 -24.03 -19.52 -4.81
C GLY A 560 -25.48 -19.36 -4.38
N ASN A 561 -25.95 -20.20 -3.46
CA ASN A 561 -27.25 -20.06 -2.86
C ASN A 561 -27.25 -20.42 -1.39
N LEU A 562 -28.16 -19.82 -0.64
CA LEU A 562 -28.35 -20.07 0.77
C LEU A 562 -29.83 -19.91 1.14
N THR A 563 -30.35 -20.77 2.02
CA THR A 563 -31.69 -20.58 2.61
C THR A 563 -31.54 -20.22 4.07
N VAL A 564 -31.92 -19.02 4.45
CA VAL A 564 -32.06 -18.59 5.84
C VAL A 564 -33.47 -18.93 6.33
N LYS A 565 -33.57 -19.61 7.45
CA LYS A 565 -34.85 -20.09 8.01
C LYS A 565 -35.13 -19.46 9.37
N ASN A 566 -36.40 -19.59 9.82
CA ASN A 566 -36.87 -19.13 11.12
C ASN A 566 -36.69 -17.61 11.32
N ILE A 567 -36.99 -16.84 10.26
CA ILE A 567 -36.98 -15.39 10.29
C ILE A 567 -38.29 -14.92 10.93
N GLY A 568 -38.19 -14.12 11.98
CA GLY A 568 -39.32 -13.47 12.65
C GLY A 568 -39.83 -12.25 11.89
N ASP A 569 -41.01 -11.78 12.26
CA ASP A 569 -41.65 -10.62 11.60
C ASP A 569 -40.86 -9.32 11.81
N ASP A 570 -40.15 -9.19 12.92
CA ASP A 570 -39.36 -8.01 13.32
C ASP A 570 -37.85 -8.21 13.12
N ASP A 571 -37.44 -9.37 12.54
CA ASP A 571 -36.04 -9.64 12.25
C ASP A 571 -35.57 -8.88 11.00
N PHE A 572 -34.26 -8.59 10.95
CA PHE A 572 -33.59 -8.07 9.76
C PHE A 572 -32.65 -9.12 9.16
N VAL A 573 -32.51 -9.09 7.83
CA VAL A 573 -31.50 -9.87 7.13
C VAL A 573 -30.60 -8.91 6.37
N VAL A 574 -29.30 -9.02 6.62
CA VAL A 574 -28.27 -8.18 6.02
C VAL A 574 -27.36 -9.02 5.15
N PHE A 575 -27.14 -8.56 3.94
CA PHE A 575 -26.21 -9.15 3.00
C PHE A 575 -24.98 -8.27 2.94
N ILE A 576 -23.80 -8.89 3.09
CA ILE A 576 -22.51 -8.27 2.88
C ILE A 576 -21.90 -8.93 1.65
N ILE A 577 -21.61 -8.13 0.63
CA ILE A 577 -20.99 -8.58 -0.61
C ILE A 577 -19.63 -7.93 -0.74
N SER A 578 -18.58 -8.73 -0.85
CA SER A 578 -17.19 -8.31 -1.03
C SER A 578 -16.50 -9.24 -2.03
N ALA A 579 -15.32 -8.85 -2.46
CA ALA A 579 -14.34 -9.69 -3.13
C ALA A 579 -13.01 -9.64 -2.36
N THR A 580 -12.16 -10.66 -2.53
CA THR A 580 -10.91 -10.80 -1.76
C THR A 580 -9.72 -11.19 -2.67
N ASN A 581 -9.73 -10.74 -3.92
CA ASN A 581 -8.59 -10.90 -4.80
C ASN A 581 -7.42 -10.04 -4.29
N ARG A 582 -6.24 -10.65 -4.08
CA ARG A 582 -5.04 -9.94 -3.62
C ARG A 582 -4.35 -9.18 -4.76
N GLN A 583 -4.42 -9.75 -5.97
CA GLN A 583 -3.68 -9.27 -7.13
C GLN A 583 -4.47 -8.30 -8.00
N SER A 584 -5.73 -8.00 -7.68
CA SER A 584 -6.57 -7.12 -8.48
C SER A 584 -7.35 -6.13 -7.64
N THR A 585 -7.27 -4.87 -8.02
CA THR A 585 -8.08 -3.78 -7.46
C THR A 585 -9.31 -3.45 -8.32
N SER A 586 -9.46 -4.14 -9.45
CA SER A 586 -10.56 -3.92 -10.41
C SER A 586 -11.91 -4.31 -9.82
N PRO A 587 -12.97 -3.52 -10.08
CA PRO A 587 -14.30 -3.85 -9.62
C PRO A 587 -14.88 -5.04 -10.38
N THR A 588 -15.57 -5.93 -9.66
CA THR A 588 -16.27 -7.09 -10.23
C THR A 588 -17.78 -6.98 -10.00
N ASN A 589 -18.59 -7.43 -10.98
CA ASN A 589 -20.03 -7.26 -10.94
C ASN A 589 -20.73 -8.46 -10.33
N TYR A 590 -21.88 -8.21 -9.72
CA TYR A 590 -22.72 -9.26 -9.15
C TYR A 590 -24.21 -8.98 -9.29
N THR A 591 -24.99 -10.04 -9.15
CA THR A 591 -26.45 -10.01 -8.96
C THR A 591 -26.81 -10.82 -7.72
N LEU A 592 -27.62 -10.25 -6.86
CA LEU A 592 -28.18 -10.89 -5.67
C LEU A 592 -29.70 -10.94 -5.81
N ASN A 593 -30.28 -12.14 -5.86
CA ASN A 593 -31.71 -12.36 -5.84
C ASN A 593 -32.16 -12.82 -4.47
N ILE A 594 -33.25 -12.26 -3.99
CA ILE A 594 -33.83 -12.53 -2.67
C ILE A 594 -35.29 -12.92 -2.88
N SER A 595 -35.68 -14.09 -2.42
CA SER A 595 -37.05 -14.58 -2.51
C SER A 595 -37.52 -15.26 -1.24
N PRO A 596 -38.85 -15.22 -0.91
CA PRO A 596 -39.43 -15.87 0.26
C PRO A 596 -39.25 -17.38 0.33
#